data_7fdd4b2b048ec17f082e9ca9fcbfe8b5
#
_entry.id   7fdd4b2b048ec17f082e9ca9fcbfe8b5
#
_cell.length_a   1.000
_cell.length_b   1.000
_cell.length_c   1.000
_cell.angle_alpha   90.00
_cell.angle_beta   90.00
_cell.angle_gamma   90.00
#
_symmetry.space_group_name_H-M   'P 1'
#
loop_
_entity.id
_entity.type
_entity.pdbx_description
1 polymer ?
#
loop_
_entity_poly.entity_id
_entity_poly.type
_entity_poly.pdbx_seq_one_letter_code
_entity_poly.pdbx_strand_id
1 'polypeptide(L)'
;LMINWIIGLKEPVLTLPFIDEPGSNLPLALSWKDLILFVGGLFLILKSTFEIHGKMQGHEENHQPKSAASSLMTMVIVQIILIDMVFSLDSILTAIGLVDNVVLMIIAVVISIGMMMAFAGPISNIINKYPSLQMLALSFLVVIGVMLVAEGIHQHVSKNIIYSCLAFSLLVEVLNIKFRNNQQKKQLKINPDLNE
;
A
#
# COMPACT_ATOMS: atom_id res chain seq x y z
N LEU A 1 0.28 -20.29 -19.79
CA LEU A 1 0.93 -21.12 -18.75
C LEU A 1 0.87 -20.48 -17.38
N MET A 2 1.15 -19.17 -17.24
CA MET A 2 1.07 -18.46 -15.95
C MET A 2 -0.36 -18.39 -15.40
N ILE A 3 -1.38 -18.20 -16.26
CA ILE A 3 -2.78 -18.12 -15.85
C ILE A 3 -3.26 -19.39 -15.16
N ASN A 4 -2.90 -20.58 -15.69
CA ASN A 4 -3.26 -21.85 -15.07
C ASN A 4 -2.58 -22.04 -13.70
N TRP A 5 -1.35 -21.54 -13.54
CA TRP A 5 -0.66 -21.58 -12.26
C TRP A 5 -1.34 -20.66 -11.22
N ILE A 6 -1.74 -19.46 -11.65
CA ILE A 6 -2.49 -18.51 -10.81
C ILE A 6 -3.87 -19.06 -10.40
N ILE A 7 -4.57 -19.77 -11.30
CA ILE A 7 -5.84 -20.42 -10.99
C ILE A 7 -5.64 -21.53 -9.95
N GLY A 8 -4.54 -22.30 -10.04
CA GLY A 8 -4.18 -23.30 -9.04
C GLY A 8 -3.91 -22.74 -7.64
N LEU A 9 -3.60 -21.45 -7.52
CA LEU A 9 -3.46 -20.78 -6.22
C LEU A 9 -4.80 -20.62 -5.47
N LYS A 10 -5.93 -20.83 -6.12
CA LYS A 10 -7.27 -20.82 -5.50
C LYS A 10 -7.67 -22.18 -4.90
N GLU A 11 -6.92 -23.24 -5.17
CA GLU A 11 -7.21 -24.54 -4.57
C GLU A 11 -6.93 -24.53 -3.07
N PRO A 12 -7.82 -25.10 -2.25
CA PRO A 12 -7.65 -25.15 -0.81
C PRO A 12 -6.47 -26.05 -0.44
N VAL A 13 -5.50 -25.50 0.29
CA VAL A 13 -4.29 -26.22 0.74
C VAL A 13 -4.39 -26.62 2.19
N LEU A 14 -5.08 -25.81 3.00
CA LEU A 14 -5.22 -26.03 4.42
C LEU A 14 -6.69 -25.87 4.83
N THR A 15 -7.25 -26.88 5.49
CA THR A 15 -8.57 -26.76 6.12
C THR A 15 -8.40 -26.67 7.62
N LEU A 16 -8.90 -25.59 8.23
CA LEU A 16 -8.86 -25.39 9.66
C LEU A 16 -10.18 -25.83 10.28
N PRO A 17 -10.24 -27.02 10.92
CA PRO A 17 -11.51 -27.54 11.47
C PRO A 17 -12.01 -26.80 12.70
N PHE A 18 -11.24 -25.86 13.24
CA PHE A 18 -11.58 -25.10 14.46
C PHE A 18 -12.14 -23.70 14.17
N ILE A 19 -12.13 -23.26 12.92
CA ILE A 19 -12.60 -21.92 12.51
C ILE A 19 -13.59 -22.13 11.38
N ASP A 20 -14.83 -21.69 11.59
CA ASP A 20 -15.88 -21.74 10.58
C ASP A 20 -15.70 -20.57 9.59
N GLU A 21 -16.00 -20.83 8.33
CA GLU A 21 -16.02 -19.80 7.30
C GLU A 21 -17.09 -18.75 7.64
N PRO A 22 -16.78 -17.44 7.50
CA PRO A 22 -17.75 -16.38 7.80
C PRO A 22 -19.03 -16.54 7.00
N GLY A 23 -20.14 -16.85 7.69
CA GLY A 23 -21.46 -17.05 7.08
C GLY A 23 -21.80 -18.48 6.67
N SER A 24 -20.93 -19.45 6.91
CA SER A 24 -21.19 -20.88 6.72
C SER A 24 -20.69 -21.70 7.92
N ASN A 25 -21.34 -22.86 8.18
CA ASN A 25 -20.86 -23.81 9.20
C ASN A 25 -19.82 -24.80 8.62
N LEU A 26 -19.11 -24.40 7.57
CA LEU A 26 -18.06 -25.19 6.94
C LEU A 26 -16.70 -24.79 7.50
N PRO A 27 -15.76 -25.74 7.64
CA PRO A 27 -14.41 -25.41 8.09
C PRO A 27 -13.71 -24.47 7.10
N LEU A 28 -12.99 -23.48 7.62
CA LEU A 28 -12.26 -22.49 6.81
C LEU A 28 -11.23 -23.20 5.93
N ALA A 29 -11.41 -23.13 4.62
CA ALA A 29 -10.55 -23.72 3.62
C ALA A 29 -9.62 -22.65 3.03
N LEU A 30 -8.39 -22.54 3.54
CA LEU A 30 -7.40 -21.57 3.09
C LEU A 30 -6.70 -22.02 1.81
N SER A 31 -6.70 -21.18 0.81
CA SER A 31 -5.92 -21.32 -0.42
C SER A 31 -4.52 -20.71 -0.27
N TRP A 32 -3.62 -21.00 -1.20
CA TRP A 32 -2.33 -20.29 -1.28
C TRP A 32 -2.49 -18.78 -1.40
N LYS A 33 -3.52 -18.33 -2.13
CA LYS A 33 -3.87 -16.91 -2.23
C LYS A 33 -4.13 -16.32 -0.83
N ASP A 34 -4.97 -16.96 -0.06
CA ASP A 34 -5.41 -16.47 1.25
C ASP A 34 -4.24 -16.38 2.24
N LEU A 35 -3.34 -17.37 2.19
CA LEU A 35 -2.12 -17.37 2.99
C LEU A 35 -1.18 -16.23 2.61
N ILE A 36 -0.98 -15.98 1.31
CA ILE A 36 -0.14 -14.88 0.83
C ILE A 36 -0.74 -13.53 1.24
N LEU A 37 -2.06 -13.35 1.10
CA LEU A 37 -2.75 -12.12 1.51
C LEU A 37 -2.66 -11.90 3.02
N PHE A 38 -2.86 -12.94 3.81
CA PHE A 38 -2.78 -12.86 5.26
C PHE A 38 -1.37 -12.48 5.74
N VAL A 39 -0.35 -13.22 5.28
CA VAL A 39 1.05 -12.97 5.66
C VAL A 39 1.53 -11.61 5.13
N GLY A 40 1.20 -11.29 3.89
CA GLY A 40 1.53 -10.01 3.26
C GLY A 40 0.87 -8.83 3.96
N GLY A 41 -0.41 -8.97 4.31
CA GLY A 41 -1.15 -7.95 5.08
C GLY A 41 -0.55 -7.73 6.47
N LEU A 42 -0.22 -8.80 7.18
CA LEU A 42 0.44 -8.73 8.49
C LEU A 42 1.81 -8.05 8.40
N PHE A 43 2.60 -8.41 7.39
CA PHE A 43 3.88 -7.76 7.10
C PHE A 43 3.72 -6.24 6.86
N LEU A 44 2.71 -5.84 6.07
CA LEU A 44 2.41 -4.43 5.82
C LEU A 44 2.06 -3.67 7.08
N ILE A 45 1.19 -4.23 7.93
CA ILE A 45 0.80 -3.62 9.20
C ILE A 45 2.03 -3.39 10.08
N LEU A 46 2.82 -4.43 10.29
CA LEU A 46 4.01 -4.36 11.14
C LEU A 46 5.00 -3.33 10.58
N LYS A 47 5.34 -3.43 9.30
CA LYS A 47 6.33 -2.53 8.68
C LYS A 47 5.88 -1.09 8.69
N SER A 48 4.63 -0.79 8.31
CA SER A 48 4.11 0.57 8.32
C SER A 48 4.04 1.16 9.71
N THR A 49 3.69 0.34 10.72
CA THR A 49 3.67 0.77 12.13
C THR A 49 5.07 1.13 12.62
N PHE A 50 6.08 0.30 12.32
CA PHE A 50 7.47 0.61 12.67
C PHE A 50 7.97 1.88 11.97
N GLU A 51 7.63 2.07 10.70
CA GLU A 51 8.00 3.26 9.94
C GLU A 51 7.37 4.54 10.52
N ILE A 52 6.07 4.47 10.87
CA ILE A 52 5.36 5.57 11.55
C ILE A 52 6.04 5.89 12.88
N HIS A 53 6.34 4.86 13.67
CA HIS A 53 6.99 5.04 14.96
C HIS A 53 8.37 5.70 14.84
N GLY A 54 9.20 5.26 13.90
CA GLY A 54 10.50 5.86 13.63
C GLY A 54 10.42 7.33 13.24
N LYS A 55 9.47 7.67 12.36
CA LYS A 55 9.24 9.08 11.96
C LYS A 55 8.72 9.96 13.09
N MET A 56 7.90 9.43 13.99
CA MET A 56 7.39 10.17 15.16
C MET A 56 8.49 10.43 16.20
N GLN A 57 9.48 9.56 16.33
CA GLN A 57 10.60 9.74 17.25
C GLN A 57 11.68 10.70 16.73
N GLY A 58 11.53 11.22 15.51
CA GLY A 58 12.52 12.12 14.92
C GLY A 58 13.87 11.43 14.64
N HIS A 59 13.89 10.11 14.55
CA HIS A 59 15.04 9.39 14.02
C HIS A 59 15.09 9.64 12.51
N GLU A 60 15.58 10.83 12.14
CA GLU A 60 16.19 11.00 10.82
C GLU A 60 17.26 9.92 10.71
N GLU A 61 17.28 9.23 9.59
CA GLU A 61 18.32 8.24 9.28
C GLU A 61 19.68 8.92 9.46
N ASN A 62 20.24 8.79 10.68
CA ASN A 62 21.59 9.23 10.94
C ASN A 62 22.48 8.51 9.93
N HIS A 63 23.22 9.30 9.18
CA HIS A 63 24.22 8.91 8.21
C HIS A 63 24.98 7.65 8.64
N GLN A 64 24.49 6.48 8.27
CA GLN A 64 25.23 5.25 8.40
C GLN A 64 26.39 5.26 7.36
N PRO A 65 27.53 4.70 7.69
CA PRO A 65 28.72 4.76 6.84
C PRO A 65 28.41 4.17 5.45
N LYS A 66 28.96 4.81 4.42
CA LYS A 66 28.72 4.53 2.99
C LYS A 66 28.86 3.05 2.56
N SER A 67 29.50 2.21 3.34
CA SER A 67 29.65 0.77 3.06
C SER A 67 28.39 -0.05 3.37
N ALA A 68 27.49 0.44 4.23
CA ALA A 68 26.21 -0.21 4.54
C ALA A 68 25.08 0.22 3.59
N ALA A 69 25.27 1.29 2.82
CA ALA A 69 24.22 1.87 1.96
C ALA A 69 23.74 0.91 0.85
N SER A 70 24.61 0.08 0.30
CA SER A 70 24.21 -0.86 -0.77
C SER A 70 23.34 -2.01 -0.26
N SER A 71 23.65 -2.53 0.92
CA SER A 71 22.85 -3.62 1.52
C SER A 71 21.48 -3.12 2.01
N LEU A 72 21.41 -1.90 2.55
CA LEU A 72 20.16 -1.25 2.93
C LEU A 72 19.29 -0.96 1.71
N MET A 73 19.88 -0.48 0.61
CA MET A 73 19.15 -0.21 -0.62
C MET A 73 18.56 -1.50 -1.22
N THR A 74 19.32 -2.60 -1.21
CA THR A 74 18.83 -3.91 -1.66
C THR A 74 17.68 -4.39 -0.79
N MET A 75 17.77 -4.24 0.52
CA MET A 75 16.69 -4.62 1.45
C MET A 75 15.40 -3.82 1.19
N VAL A 76 15.51 -2.51 0.96
CA VAL A 76 14.35 -1.65 0.62
C VAL A 76 13.74 -2.07 -0.72
N ILE A 77 14.55 -2.35 -1.74
CA ILE A 77 14.07 -2.80 -3.05
C ILE A 77 13.32 -4.14 -2.91
N VAL A 78 13.89 -5.12 -2.20
CA VAL A 78 13.23 -6.41 -1.95
C VAL A 78 11.89 -6.22 -1.22
N GLN A 79 11.87 -5.34 -0.23
CA GLN A 79 10.64 -5.01 0.49
C GLN A 79 9.57 -4.40 -0.42
N ILE A 80 9.94 -3.46 -1.30
CA ILE A 80 9.01 -2.85 -2.26
C ILE A 80 8.47 -3.91 -3.21
N ILE A 81 9.33 -4.80 -3.74
CA ILE A 81 8.92 -5.89 -4.62
C ILE A 81 7.94 -6.84 -3.91
N LEU A 82 8.19 -7.20 -2.65
CA LEU A 82 7.28 -8.04 -1.88
C LEU A 82 5.90 -7.39 -1.70
N ILE A 83 5.88 -6.11 -1.37
CA ILE A 83 4.64 -5.35 -1.22
C ILE A 83 3.87 -5.29 -2.56
N ASP A 84 4.59 -4.97 -3.64
CA ASP A 84 4.01 -4.91 -4.98
C ASP A 84 3.47 -6.27 -5.42
N MET A 85 4.19 -7.35 -5.13
CA MET A 85 3.74 -8.71 -5.42
C MET A 85 2.42 -9.07 -4.73
N VAL A 86 2.27 -8.69 -3.45
CA VAL A 86 1.02 -8.94 -2.69
C VAL A 86 -0.15 -8.19 -3.31
N PHE A 87 0.02 -6.90 -3.65
CA PHE A 87 -1.02 -6.10 -4.28
C PHE A 87 -1.37 -6.56 -5.69
N SER A 88 -0.34 -6.89 -6.48
CA SER A 88 -0.52 -7.35 -7.85
C SER A 88 -1.25 -8.68 -7.91
N LEU A 89 -1.00 -9.59 -6.96
CA LEU A 89 -1.64 -10.89 -6.91
C LEU A 89 -3.16 -10.76 -6.74
N ASP A 90 -3.62 -9.91 -5.81
CA ASP A 90 -5.05 -9.63 -5.60
C ASP A 90 -5.69 -8.98 -6.83
N SER A 91 -5.02 -7.97 -7.40
CA SER A 91 -5.51 -7.25 -8.57
C SER A 91 -5.59 -8.14 -9.82
N ILE A 92 -4.57 -8.98 -10.06
CA ILE A 92 -4.53 -9.91 -11.20
C ILE A 92 -5.63 -10.96 -11.08
N LEU A 93 -5.83 -11.55 -9.88
CA LEU A 93 -6.87 -12.56 -9.67
C LEU A 93 -8.27 -11.98 -9.87
N THR A 94 -8.48 -10.72 -9.49
CA THR A 94 -9.72 -10.00 -9.74
C THR A 94 -9.91 -9.72 -11.23
N ALA A 95 -8.86 -9.26 -11.92
CA ALA A 95 -8.91 -8.94 -13.35
C ALA A 95 -9.17 -10.16 -14.23
N ILE A 96 -8.54 -11.31 -13.93
CA ILE A 96 -8.75 -12.59 -14.67
C ILE A 96 -10.21 -13.05 -14.54
N GLY A 97 -10.87 -12.77 -13.42
CA GLY A 97 -12.29 -13.08 -13.23
C GLY A 97 -13.26 -12.18 -14.01
N LEU A 98 -12.78 -11.05 -14.51
CA LEU A 98 -13.61 -10.05 -15.20
C LEU A 98 -13.39 -9.99 -16.72
N VAL A 99 -12.24 -10.41 -17.22
CA VAL A 99 -11.83 -10.24 -18.62
C VAL A 99 -11.19 -11.52 -19.17
N ASP A 100 -11.78 -12.10 -20.19
CA ASP A 100 -11.25 -13.28 -20.88
C ASP A 100 -10.22 -12.97 -21.97
N ASN A 101 -10.02 -11.69 -22.31
CA ASN A 101 -9.17 -11.27 -23.43
C ASN A 101 -7.74 -10.93 -22.93
N VAL A 102 -6.80 -11.84 -23.16
CA VAL A 102 -5.41 -11.69 -22.78
C VAL A 102 -4.72 -10.47 -23.41
N VAL A 103 -5.08 -10.12 -24.66
CA VAL A 103 -4.49 -8.95 -25.35
C VAL A 103 -4.90 -7.66 -24.65
N LEU A 104 -6.16 -7.54 -24.24
CA LEU A 104 -6.65 -6.38 -23.48
C LEU A 104 -5.93 -6.26 -22.14
N MET A 105 -5.67 -7.39 -21.45
CA MET A 105 -4.94 -7.40 -20.19
C MET A 105 -3.49 -6.91 -20.38
N ILE A 106 -2.79 -7.36 -21.42
CA ILE A 106 -1.42 -6.93 -21.70
C ILE A 106 -1.37 -5.42 -21.97
N ILE A 107 -2.29 -4.91 -22.80
CA ILE A 107 -2.36 -3.47 -23.09
C ILE A 107 -2.62 -2.66 -21.82
N ALA A 108 -3.56 -3.09 -20.99
CA ALA A 108 -3.87 -2.43 -19.72
C ALA A 108 -2.64 -2.37 -18.78
N VAL A 109 -1.91 -3.47 -18.65
CA VAL A 109 -0.70 -3.53 -17.82
C VAL A 109 0.40 -2.60 -18.34
N VAL A 110 0.66 -2.61 -19.67
CA VAL A 110 1.67 -1.73 -20.29
C VAL A 110 1.33 -0.25 -20.07
N ILE A 111 0.06 0.13 -20.27
CA ILE A 111 -0.39 1.49 -20.03
C ILE A 111 -0.25 1.86 -18.55
N SER A 112 -0.65 0.97 -17.64
CA SER A 112 -0.57 1.22 -16.18
C SER A 112 0.87 1.43 -15.72
N ILE A 113 1.81 0.58 -16.17
CA ILE A 113 3.24 0.72 -15.84
C ILE A 113 3.79 2.03 -16.42
N GLY A 114 3.44 2.38 -17.65
CA GLY A 114 3.84 3.64 -18.28
C GLY A 114 3.36 4.86 -17.49
N MET A 115 2.11 4.86 -17.06
CA MET A 115 1.55 5.92 -16.20
C MET A 115 2.27 5.97 -14.84
N MET A 116 2.46 4.81 -14.19
CA MET A 116 3.15 4.75 -12.90
C MET A 116 4.56 5.35 -12.99
N MET A 117 5.35 4.99 -14.01
CA MET A 117 6.69 5.56 -14.21
C MET A 117 6.67 7.06 -14.47
N ALA A 118 5.71 7.55 -15.26
CA ALA A 118 5.58 8.98 -15.56
C ALA A 118 5.25 9.82 -14.32
N PHE A 119 4.42 9.30 -13.41
CA PHE A 119 3.99 10.01 -12.22
C PHE A 119 4.85 9.76 -10.97
N ALA A 120 5.71 8.72 -10.96
CA ALA A 120 6.51 8.35 -9.80
C ALA A 120 7.39 9.51 -9.29
N GLY A 121 8.09 10.21 -10.17
CA GLY A 121 8.95 11.35 -9.83
C GLY A 121 8.17 12.53 -9.22
N PRO A 122 7.16 13.08 -9.90
CA PRO A 122 6.33 14.15 -9.36
C PRO A 122 5.69 13.80 -8.01
N ILE A 123 5.14 12.60 -7.86
CA ILE A 123 4.52 12.15 -6.60
C ILE A 123 5.55 12.05 -5.48
N SER A 124 6.71 11.45 -5.74
CA SER A 124 7.81 11.36 -4.77
C SER A 124 8.24 12.74 -4.27
N ASN A 125 8.40 13.71 -5.17
CA ASN A 125 8.76 15.07 -4.82
C ASN A 125 7.71 15.75 -3.92
N ILE A 126 6.43 15.54 -4.20
CA ILE A 126 5.33 16.08 -3.37
C ILE A 126 5.34 15.44 -1.98
N ILE A 127 5.46 14.12 -1.90
CA ILE A 127 5.47 13.38 -0.64
C ILE A 127 6.66 13.79 0.21
N ASN A 128 7.85 13.95 -0.37
CA ASN A 128 9.05 14.37 0.35
C ASN A 128 8.97 15.82 0.83
N LYS A 129 8.23 16.66 0.12
CA LYS A 129 8.01 18.07 0.51
C LYS A 129 7.06 18.22 1.69
N TYR A 130 6.11 17.31 1.86
CA TYR A 130 5.06 17.40 2.86
C TYR A 130 5.06 16.16 3.77
N PRO A 131 5.70 16.21 4.96
CA PRO A 131 5.77 15.08 5.88
C PRO A 131 4.40 14.52 6.30
N SER A 132 3.37 15.38 6.34
CA SER A 132 2.00 14.95 6.64
C SER A 132 1.44 14.00 5.59
N LEU A 133 1.78 14.18 4.30
CA LEU A 133 1.42 13.22 3.25
C LEU A 133 2.14 11.88 3.40
N GLN A 134 3.39 11.88 3.90
CA GLN A 134 4.09 10.62 4.20
C GLN A 134 3.38 9.86 5.31
N MET A 135 3.01 10.55 6.40
CA MET A 135 2.27 9.92 7.51
C MET A 135 0.91 9.40 7.05
N LEU A 136 0.21 10.16 6.20
CA LEU A 136 -1.06 9.74 5.61
C LEU A 136 -0.88 8.48 4.76
N ALA A 137 0.13 8.44 3.89
CA ALA A 137 0.43 7.27 3.05
C ALA A 137 0.75 6.02 3.88
N LEU A 138 1.57 6.15 4.93
CA LEU A 138 1.89 5.05 5.84
C LEU A 138 0.64 4.56 6.60
N SER A 139 -0.22 5.47 7.03
CA SER A 139 -1.49 5.12 7.67
C SER A 139 -2.40 4.32 6.73
N PHE A 140 -2.42 4.67 5.44
CA PHE A 140 -3.16 3.90 4.44
C PHE A 140 -2.57 2.52 4.21
N LEU A 141 -1.24 2.36 4.25
CA LEU A 141 -0.63 1.04 4.16
C LEU A 141 -1.07 0.13 5.33
N VAL A 142 -1.24 0.69 6.54
CA VAL A 142 -1.82 -0.06 7.67
C VAL A 142 -3.25 -0.49 7.35
N VAL A 143 -4.11 0.43 6.89
CA VAL A 143 -5.52 0.12 6.55
C VAL A 143 -5.61 -0.94 5.46
N ILE A 144 -4.78 -0.84 4.42
CA ILE A 144 -4.74 -1.83 3.35
C ILE A 144 -4.21 -3.17 3.87
N GLY A 145 -3.21 -3.16 4.76
CA GLY A 145 -2.74 -4.36 5.43
C GLY A 145 -3.84 -5.08 6.21
N VAL A 146 -4.65 -4.34 6.97
CA VAL A 146 -5.82 -4.89 7.67
C VAL A 146 -6.85 -5.46 6.70
N MET A 147 -7.09 -4.78 5.57
CA MET A 147 -7.99 -5.28 4.53
C MET A 147 -7.49 -6.61 3.93
N LEU A 148 -6.19 -6.72 3.64
CA LEU A 148 -5.60 -7.94 3.10
C LEU A 148 -5.66 -9.11 4.10
N VAL A 149 -5.43 -8.83 5.39
CA VAL A 149 -5.61 -9.84 6.46
C VAL A 149 -7.06 -10.30 6.52
N ALA A 150 -8.03 -9.38 6.47
CA ALA A 150 -9.45 -9.70 6.48
C ALA A 150 -9.85 -10.54 5.25
N GLU A 151 -9.35 -10.18 4.06
CA GLU A 151 -9.59 -10.93 2.83
C GLU A 151 -8.95 -12.33 2.88
N GLY A 152 -7.76 -12.46 3.49
CA GLY A 152 -7.09 -13.74 3.69
C GLY A 152 -7.83 -14.71 4.64
N ILE A 153 -8.77 -14.22 5.45
CA ILE A 153 -9.66 -15.04 6.29
C ILE A 153 -11.11 -15.04 5.75
N HIS A 154 -11.28 -14.81 4.45
CA HIS A 154 -12.57 -14.80 3.74
C HIS A 154 -13.57 -13.75 4.26
N GLN A 155 -13.11 -12.72 4.97
CA GLN A 155 -13.96 -11.59 5.32
C GLN A 155 -14.04 -10.62 4.15
N HIS A 156 -15.24 -10.40 3.61
CA HIS A 156 -15.47 -9.48 2.52
C HIS A 156 -15.55 -8.04 3.02
N VAL A 157 -14.44 -7.31 2.88
CA VAL A 157 -14.42 -5.87 3.11
C VAL A 157 -14.63 -5.15 1.78
N SER A 158 -15.61 -4.25 1.73
CA SER A 158 -15.86 -3.47 0.52
C SER A 158 -14.68 -2.53 0.21
N LYS A 159 -13.93 -2.85 -0.83
CA LYS A 159 -12.79 -2.03 -1.32
C LYS A 159 -13.23 -0.60 -1.66
N ASN A 160 -14.48 -0.43 -2.13
CA ASN A 160 -15.02 0.88 -2.48
C ASN A 160 -15.11 1.83 -1.28
N ILE A 161 -15.44 1.33 -0.09
CA ILE A 161 -15.49 2.12 1.14
C ILE A 161 -14.09 2.61 1.50
N ILE A 162 -13.10 1.72 1.44
CA ILE A 162 -11.70 2.06 1.75
C ILE A 162 -11.17 3.11 0.77
N TYR A 163 -11.38 2.93 -0.52
CA TYR A 163 -10.95 3.90 -1.53
C TYR A 163 -11.66 5.26 -1.38
N SER A 164 -12.94 5.27 -0.98
CA SER A 164 -13.67 6.51 -0.70
C SER A 164 -13.09 7.24 0.50
N CYS A 165 -12.79 6.54 1.58
CA CYS A 165 -12.14 7.10 2.77
C CYS A 165 -10.74 7.64 2.44
N LEU A 166 -9.98 6.93 1.62
CA LEU A 166 -8.66 7.33 1.15
C LEU A 166 -8.75 8.62 0.32
N ALA A 167 -9.66 8.68 -0.65
CA ALA A 167 -9.87 9.85 -1.49
C ALA A 167 -10.29 11.06 -0.64
N PHE A 168 -11.20 10.88 0.30
CA PHE A 168 -11.63 11.93 1.22
C PHE A 168 -10.47 12.44 2.09
N SER A 169 -9.69 11.55 2.70
CA SER A 169 -8.57 11.93 3.55
C SER A 169 -7.48 12.67 2.76
N LEU A 170 -7.20 12.23 1.52
CA LEU A 170 -6.26 12.92 0.64
C LEU A 170 -6.75 14.32 0.29
N LEU A 171 -8.05 14.48 0.00
CA LEU A 171 -8.66 15.77 -0.28
C LEU A 171 -8.52 16.71 0.92
N VAL A 172 -8.84 16.22 2.12
CA VAL A 172 -8.70 16.99 3.37
C VAL A 172 -7.25 17.42 3.59
N GLU A 173 -6.29 16.53 3.36
CA GLU A 173 -4.87 16.84 3.54
C GLU A 173 -4.38 17.88 2.52
N VAL A 174 -4.79 17.80 1.28
CA VAL A 174 -4.48 18.82 0.26
C VAL A 174 -5.03 20.20 0.66
N LEU A 175 -6.26 20.26 1.19
CA LEU A 175 -6.85 21.49 1.70
C LEU A 175 -6.06 22.02 2.91
N ASN A 176 -5.67 21.15 3.82
CA ASN A 176 -4.88 21.50 5.01
C ASN A 176 -3.51 22.09 4.62
N ILE A 177 -2.80 21.47 3.69
CA ILE A 177 -1.54 21.98 3.15
C ILE A 177 -1.72 23.36 2.52
N LYS A 178 -2.78 23.54 1.72
CA LYS A 178 -3.07 24.83 1.09
C LYS A 178 -3.36 25.93 2.14
N PHE A 179 -4.12 25.57 3.16
CA PHE A 179 -4.45 26.49 4.27
C PHE A 179 -3.20 26.91 5.05
N ARG A 180 -2.34 25.94 5.43
CA ARG A 180 -1.07 26.21 6.12
C ARG A 180 -0.14 27.10 5.31
N ASN A 181 0.02 26.83 4.02
CA ASN A 181 0.85 27.64 3.14
C ASN A 181 0.33 29.10 3.03
N ASN A 182 -0.99 29.28 3.01
CA ASN A 182 -1.58 30.61 2.98
C ASN A 182 -1.40 31.37 4.31
N GLN A 183 -1.48 30.67 5.43
CA GLN A 183 -1.21 31.28 6.74
C GLN A 183 0.25 31.71 6.88
N GLN A 184 1.21 30.86 6.46
CA GLN A 184 2.64 31.20 6.48
C GLN A 184 2.93 32.44 5.63
N LYS A 185 2.39 32.51 4.41
CA LYS A 185 2.51 33.69 3.55
C LYS A 185 1.93 34.96 4.18
N LYS A 186 0.84 34.84 4.94
CA LYS A 186 0.24 35.97 5.63
C LYS A 186 1.09 36.45 6.81
N GLN A 187 1.67 35.54 7.58
CA GLN A 187 2.58 35.85 8.68
C GLN A 187 3.87 36.53 8.20
N LEU A 188 4.48 36.03 7.11
CA LEU A 188 5.66 36.66 6.49
C LEU A 188 5.40 38.08 5.96
N LYS A 189 4.16 38.38 5.54
CA LYS A 189 3.78 39.74 5.14
C LYS A 189 3.58 40.69 6.34
N ILE A 190 3.23 40.17 7.50
CA ILE A 190 2.99 40.96 8.71
C ILE A 190 4.30 41.20 9.46
N ASN A 191 5.25 40.27 9.42
CA ASN A 191 6.52 40.33 10.14
C ASN A 191 7.66 39.99 9.16
N PRO A 192 8.21 40.99 8.41
CA PRO A 192 9.28 40.75 7.44
C PRO A 192 10.61 40.28 8.07
N ASP A 193 10.80 40.56 9.37
CA ASP A 193 12.04 40.26 10.12
C ASP A 193 12.22 38.79 10.45
N LEU A 194 11.27 37.89 10.09
CA LEU A 194 11.39 36.43 10.25
C LEU A 194 12.17 35.73 9.14
N ASN A 195 12.80 36.48 8.22
CA ASN A 195 13.57 35.97 7.11
C ASN A 195 15.10 36.04 7.33
N GLU A 196 15.58 36.47 8.50
CA GLU A 196 16.96 36.39 8.94
C GLU A 196 17.09 35.22 9.95
#